data_9b5a516215b49c541e24955d0feaf8a4
#
_entry.id   9b5a516215b49c541e24955d0feaf8a4
#
_cell.length_a   1.000
_cell.length_b   1.000
_cell.length_c   1.000
_cell.angle_alpha   90.00
_cell.angle_beta   90.00
_cell.angle_gamma   90.00
#
_symmetry.space_group_name_H-M   'P 1'
#
loop_
_entity.id
_entity.type
_entity.pdbx_description
1 polymer ?
#
loop_
_entity_poly.entity_id
_entity_poly.type
_entity_poly.pdbx_seq_one_letter_code
_entity_poly.pdbx_strand_id
1 'polypeptide(L)'
;DAAGTFGNGEVAIFVVGRVGGEANDLKSTGHIDGGANPLGADVSANSDYLMLNRNEIGILEGLKAMKDAGEISGIVVVINSANPLSAAFLNDEAYGIDAALWIGSVGQTGLYAVGDILAGTVSPSGSLPDTWWTNNLLDPAMANFGVYTYTNVGDYSYASSPSKFTSYVVYQEGIYVGYRYTETRYEDAVLGTAGVGDYVYDDVVAYPFGYGLSYTTFEMSDMRVEKTGEGMETEYTVTVTVTNTGDTAGKKAVQIYAQKPYTDYDRQNQIEKASVELVGYGKTALLEPGASETVTV
;
A
#
# COMPACT_ATOMS: atom_id res chain seq x y z
N ASP A 1 -10.79 -20.00 -21.18
CA ASP A 1 -10.47 -19.37 -22.46
C ASP A 1 -11.28 -18.12 -22.66
N ALA A 2 -10.73 -16.96 -22.23
CA ALA A 2 -11.35 -15.66 -22.47
C ALA A 2 -11.00 -15.09 -23.87
N ALA A 3 -10.13 -15.75 -24.61
CA ALA A 3 -9.56 -15.29 -25.87
C ALA A 3 -10.56 -15.06 -27.03
N GLY A 4 -11.84 -15.29 -26.83
CA GLY A 4 -12.84 -15.05 -27.88
C GLY A 4 -13.83 -13.93 -27.56
N THR A 5 -13.64 -13.20 -26.45
CA THR A 5 -14.64 -12.26 -25.96
C THR A 5 -14.28 -10.79 -26.10
N PHE A 6 -13.06 -10.45 -26.47
CA PHE A 6 -12.62 -9.07 -26.64
C PHE A 6 -12.68 -8.65 -28.09
N GLY A 7 -13.24 -7.46 -28.36
CA GLY A 7 -13.18 -6.81 -29.65
C GLY A 7 -11.92 -5.96 -29.81
N ASN A 8 -11.51 -5.70 -31.05
CA ASN A 8 -10.36 -4.85 -31.34
C ASN A 8 -10.51 -3.47 -30.68
N GLY A 9 -9.52 -3.08 -29.87
CA GLY A 9 -9.50 -1.79 -29.19
C GLY A 9 -10.19 -1.76 -27.83
N GLU A 10 -10.74 -2.87 -27.34
CA GLU A 10 -11.28 -2.98 -26.00
C GLU A 10 -10.18 -3.06 -24.93
N VAL A 11 -10.50 -2.60 -23.71
CA VAL A 11 -9.61 -2.69 -22.56
C VAL A 11 -9.97 -3.91 -21.73
N ALA A 12 -8.99 -4.74 -21.42
CA ALA A 12 -9.17 -5.85 -20.51
C ALA A 12 -9.10 -5.38 -19.05
N ILE A 13 -10.09 -5.77 -18.24
CA ILE A 13 -10.09 -5.53 -16.80
C ILE A 13 -9.81 -6.86 -16.09
N PHE A 14 -8.65 -6.97 -15.46
CA PHE A 14 -8.26 -8.13 -14.68
C PHE A 14 -8.46 -7.87 -13.20
N VAL A 15 -9.31 -8.67 -12.55
CA VAL A 15 -9.60 -8.53 -11.11
C VAL A 15 -8.79 -9.55 -10.31
N VAL A 16 -7.92 -9.04 -9.45
CA VAL A 16 -7.14 -9.84 -8.49
C VAL A 16 -7.83 -9.77 -7.13
N GLY A 17 -8.30 -10.91 -6.63
CA GLY A 17 -8.96 -11.00 -5.32
C GLY A 17 -8.13 -11.75 -4.30
N ARG A 18 -8.15 -11.27 -3.06
CA ARG A 18 -7.61 -11.99 -1.89
C ARG A 18 -8.65 -12.01 -0.80
N VAL A 19 -8.91 -13.20 -0.30
CA VAL A 19 -9.77 -13.37 0.86
C VAL A 19 -8.94 -13.12 2.11
N GLY A 20 -9.39 -12.21 2.94
CA GLY A 20 -8.81 -11.90 4.23
C GLY A 20 -9.89 -11.29 5.11
N GLY A 21 -9.82 -11.49 6.40
CA GLY A 21 -10.81 -10.96 7.31
C GLY A 21 -10.70 -11.56 8.69
N GLU A 22 -11.61 -11.14 9.56
CA GLU A 22 -11.67 -11.60 10.95
C GLU A 22 -11.67 -13.13 11.04
N ALA A 23 -10.87 -13.66 11.95
CA ALA A 23 -10.64 -15.09 12.19
C ALA A 23 -9.97 -15.86 11.04
N ASN A 24 -9.46 -15.17 10.05
CA ASN A 24 -8.69 -15.77 8.95
C ASN A 24 -7.35 -15.03 8.81
N ASP A 25 -6.35 -15.50 9.55
CA ASP A 25 -5.01 -14.94 9.44
C ASP A 25 -4.43 -15.17 8.05
N LEU A 26 -3.69 -14.18 7.58
CA LEU A 26 -2.91 -14.33 6.36
C LEU A 26 -1.86 -15.41 6.55
N LYS A 27 -1.69 -16.22 5.51
CA LYS A 27 -0.62 -17.21 5.51
C LYS A 27 0.65 -16.56 4.97
N SER A 28 1.72 -16.69 5.72
CA SER A 28 3.03 -16.18 5.31
C SER A 28 3.70 -17.02 4.22
N THR A 29 3.22 -18.22 3.96
CA THR A 29 3.76 -19.10 2.93
C THR A 29 2.65 -19.91 2.28
N GLY A 30 2.72 -20.03 0.98
CA GLY A 30 1.78 -20.83 0.20
C GLY A 30 0.45 -20.14 -0.10
N HIS A 31 0.11 -20.13 -1.36
CA HIS A 31 -1.22 -19.80 -1.78
C HIS A 31 -2.12 -20.94 -1.38
N ILE A 32 -2.99 -20.80 -0.34
CA ILE A 32 -3.89 -21.61 -0.04
C ILE A 32 -4.09 -22.71 0.09
N ASP A 33 -4.29 -23.07 1.05
CA ASP A 33 -4.69 -24.17 1.29
C ASP A 33 -5.99 -24.53 1.35
N GLY A 34 -6.05 -25.56 1.38
CA GLY A 34 -7.15 -26.17 1.98
C GLY A 34 -8.44 -26.14 1.27
N GLY A 35 -8.41 -26.27 0.09
CA GLY A 35 -9.61 -26.60 -0.61
C GLY A 35 -10.51 -25.44 -0.96
N ALA A 36 -9.97 -24.26 -0.89
CA ALA A 36 -10.68 -23.10 -1.36
C ALA A 36 -10.31 -22.70 -2.79
N ASN A 37 -9.45 -23.41 -3.46
CA ASN A 37 -9.21 -23.17 -4.87
C ASN A 37 -9.94 -24.20 -5.73
N PRO A 38 -11.13 -23.87 -6.25
CA PRO A 38 -11.89 -24.79 -7.09
C PRO A 38 -11.27 -25.06 -8.46
N LEU A 39 -10.16 -24.41 -8.80
CA LEU A 39 -9.52 -24.51 -10.11
C LEU A 39 -8.27 -25.40 -10.11
N GLY A 40 -8.07 -26.21 -9.06
CA GLY A 40 -6.95 -27.15 -9.04
C GLY A 40 -5.60 -26.45 -9.00
N ALA A 41 -5.32 -25.93 -7.87
CA ALA A 41 -4.24 -25.09 -7.72
C ALA A 41 -2.92 -25.60 -7.99
N ASP A 42 -2.27 -24.82 -8.75
CA ASP A 42 -0.86 -24.83 -8.78
C ASP A 42 -0.31 -23.80 -7.84
N VAL A 43 -0.26 -24.22 -6.61
CA VAL A 43 0.25 -23.39 -5.56
C VAL A 43 1.72 -23.69 -5.47
N SER A 44 2.56 -22.75 -5.81
CA SER A 44 3.96 -22.87 -5.52
C SER A 44 4.11 -22.89 -3.98
N ALA A 45 4.66 -23.95 -3.46
CA ALA A 45 4.81 -24.15 -2.01
C ALA A 45 5.65 -23.07 -1.30
N ASN A 46 6.23 -22.15 -2.05
CA ASN A 46 7.10 -21.09 -1.56
C ASN A 46 6.63 -19.68 -1.92
N SER A 47 5.45 -19.52 -2.47
CA SER A 47 4.93 -18.17 -2.77
C SER A 47 4.09 -17.64 -1.62
N ASP A 48 4.28 -16.37 -1.32
CA ASP A 48 3.44 -15.62 -0.41
C ASP A 48 2.00 -15.55 -0.93
N TYR A 49 1.01 -15.62 -0.04
CA TYR A 49 -0.41 -15.48 -0.38
C TYR A 49 -0.73 -14.13 -1.04
N LEU A 50 0.04 -13.11 -0.73
CA LEU A 50 -0.12 -11.76 -1.28
C LEU A 50 0.67 -11.54 -2.58
N MET A 51 1.34 -12.56 -3.13
CA MET A 51 1.92 -12.53 -4.48
C MET A 51 0.91 -13.06 -5.50
N LEU A 52 1.17 -12.81 -6.79
CA LEU A 52 0.42 -13.46 -7.87
C LEU A 52 0.69 -14.97 -7.88
N ASN A 53 -0.36 -15.74 -8.06
CA ASN A 53 -0.23 -17.18 -8.30
C ASN A 53 0.00 -17.48 -9.79
N ARG A 54 0.36 -18.72 -10.12
CA ARG A 54 0.65 -19.12 -11.50
C ARG A 54 -0.51 -18.89 -12.46
N ASN A 55 -1.75 -19.07 -12.04
CA ASN A 55 -2.91 -18.84 -12.91
C ASN A 55 -3.09 -17.35 -13.20
N GLU A 56 -2.91 -16.49 -12.19
CA GLU A 56 -2.96 -15.04 -12.35
C GLU A 56 -1.84 -14.55 -13.27
N ILE A 57 -0.63 -15.08 -13.11
CA ILE A 57 0.51 -14.82 -14.01
C ILE A 57 0.14 -15.23 -15.44
N GLY A 58 -0.35 -16.47 -15.63
CA GLY A 58 -0.70 -16.94 -16.96
C GLY A 58 -1.83 -16.15 -17.63
N ILE A 59 -2.76 -15.58 -16.85
CA ILE A 59 -3.80 -14.67 -17.38
C ILE A 59 -3.14 -13.35 -17.85
N LEU A 60 -2.27 -12.75 -17.03
CA LEU A 60 -1.58 -11.51 -17.42
C LEU A 60 -0.69 -11.69 -18.64
N GLU A 61 0.07 -12.79 -18.71
CA GLU A 61 0.86 -13.14 -19.89
C GLU A 61 -0.01 -13.30 -21.15
N GLY A 62 -1.17 -13.94 -21.01
CA GLY A 62 -2.14 -14.06 -22.09
C GLY A 62 -2.73 -12.72 -22.53
N LEU A 63 -3.10 -11.85 -21.58
CA LEU A 63 -3.60 -10.51 -21.88
C LEU A 63 -2.50 -9.64 -22.55
N LYS A 64 -1.26 -9.76 -22.09
CA LYS A 64 -0.13 -9.08 -22.70
C LYS A 64 0.08 -9.51 -24.16
N ALA A 65 -0.01 -10.81 -24.43
CA ALA A 65 0.09 -11.32 -25.79
C ALA A 65 -1.04 -10.80 -26.71
N MET A 66 -2.27 -10.70 -26.20
CA MET A 66 -3.41 -10.11 -26.93
C MET A 66 -3.19 -8.60 -27.19
N LYS A 67 -2.65 -7.87 -26.21
CA LYS A 67 -2.30 -6.46 -26.36
C LYS A 67 -1.21 -6.27 -27.44
N ASP A 68 -0.16 -7.09 -27.41
CA ASP A 68 0.92 -7.04 -28.39
C ASP A 68 0.45 -7.40 -29.81
N ALA A 69 -0.55 -8.26 -29.91
CA ALA A 69 -1.21 -8.60 -31.18
C ALA A 69 -2.21 -7.52 -31.67
N GLY A 70 -2.48 -6.50 -30.85
CA GLY A 70 -3.45 -5.45 -31.14
C GLY A 70 -4.91 -5.90 -31.00
N GLU A 71 -5.19 -6.99 -30.34
CA GLU A 71 -6.52 -7.53 -30.08
C GLU A 71 -7.23 -6.73 -28.99
N ILE A 72 -6.47 -6.24 -27.99
CA ILE A 72 -6.93 -5.32 -26.97
C ILE A 72 -6.04 -4.08 -26.93
N SER A 73 -6.56 -2.97 -26.44
CA SER A 73 -5.87 -1.68 -26.39
C SER A 73 -5.18 -1.41 -25.04
N GLY A 74 -5.57 -2.11 -23.98
CA GLY A 74 -5.01 -1.88 -22.64
C GLY A 74 -5.38 -2.95 -21.64
N ILE A 75 -4.63 -2.97 -20.54
CA ILE A 75 -4.82 -3.88 -19.40
C ILE A 75 -4.95 -3.04 -18.13
N VAL A 76 -6.09 -3.15 -17.47
CA VAL A 76 -6.35 -2.52 -16.16
C VAL A 76 -6.47 -3.60 -15.11
N VAL A 77 -5.71 -3.47 -14.02
CA VAL A 77 -5.78 -4.38 -12.88
C VAL A 77 -6.65 -3.76 -11.78
N VAL A 78 -7.67 -4.47 -11.35
CA VAL A 78 -8.48 -4.09 -10.19
C VAL A 78 -8.13 -5.02 -9.02
N ILE A 79 -7.60 -4.45 -7.94
CA ILE A 79 -7.16 -5.21 -6.78
C ILE A 79 -8.26 -5.17 -5.72
N ASN A 80 -8.96 -6.29 -5.56
CA ASN A 80 -10.00 -6.50 -4.55
C ASN A 80 -9.41 -7.30 -3.38
N SER A 81 -8.65 -6.62 -2.57
CA SER A 81 -8.00 -7.17 -1.38
C SER A 81 -8.00 -6.13 -0.26
N ALA A 82 -8.32 -6.54 0.95
CA ALA A 82 -8.17 -5.69 2.13
C ALA A 82 -6.69 -5.44 2.48
N ASN A 83 -5.81 -6.34 2.05
CA ASN A 83 -4.38 -6.26 2.31
C ASN A 83 -3.61 -5.82 1.07
N PRO A 84 -2.49 -5.10 1.23
CA PRO A 84 -1.57 -4.80 0.14
C PRO A 84 -1.03 -6.08 -0.48
N LEU A 85 -0.93 -6.12 -1.79
CA LEU A 85 -0.23 -7.20 -2.50
C LEU A 85 1.25 -6.84 -2.63
N SER A 86 2.10 -7.85 -2.81
CA SER A 86 3.47 -7.66 -3.30
C SER A 86 3.37 -7.07 -4.70
N ALA A 87 3.78 -5.81 -4.87
CA ALA A 87 3.33 -4.97 -5.98
C ALA A 87 4.31 -4.85 -7.16
N ALA A 88 5.45 -5.57 -7.12
CA ALA A 88 6.43 -5.52 -8.21
C ALA A 88 5.81 -5.79 -9.59
N PHE A 89 4.81 -6.69 -9.65
CA PHE A 89 4.17 -7.08 -10.91
C PHE A 89 3.45 -5.92 -11.62
N LEU A 90 3.02 -4.90 -10.89
CA LEU A 90 2.31 -3.75 -11.48
C LEU A 90 3.22 -2.90 -12.38
N ASN A 91 4.53 -2.92 -12.09
CA ASN A 91 5.54 -2.17 -12.83
C ASN A 91 6.37 -3.07 -13.76
N ASP A 92 6.06 -4.37 -13.82
CA ASP A 92 6.80 -5.30 -14.67
C ASP A 92 6.31 -5.22 -16.13
N GLU A 93 7.21 -4.82 -17.01
CA GLU A 93 6.95 -4.71 -18.45
C GLU A 93 6.49 -6.03 -19.08
N ALA A 94 6.84 -7.16 -18.46
CA ALA A 94 6.42 -8.49 -18.91
C ALA A 94 4.90 -8.66 -18.93
N TYR A 95 4.17 -7.91 -18.11
CA TYR A 95 2.70 -7.96 -18.04
C TYR A 95 2.02 -6.82 -18.80
N GLY A 96 2.73 -5.74 -19.10
CA GLY A 96 2.21 -4.63 -19.90
C GLY A 96 0.97 -3.96 -19.34
N ILE A 97 0.84 -3.87 -18.00
CA ILE A 97 -0.26 -3.26 -17.28
C ILE A 97 -0.23 -1.75 -17.50
N ASP A 98 -1.36 -1.16 -17.89
CA ASP A 98 -1.47 0.29 -18.16
C ASP A 98 -1.94 1.07 -16.94
N ALA A 99 -2.80 0.44 -16.12
CA ALA A 99 -3.33 1.06 -14.91
C ALA A 99 -3.70 0.02 -13.86
N ALA A 100 -3.68 0.44 -12.60
CA ALA A 100 -4.17 -0.37 -11.49
C ALA A 100 -5.05 0.44 -10.56
N LEU A 101 -6.10 -0.19 -10.02
CA LEU A 101 -7.01 0.39 -9.05
C LEU A 101 -7.15 -0.55 -7.86
N TRP A 102 -6.70 -0.09 -6.70
CA TRP A 102 -6.97 -0.81 -5.46
C TRP A 102 -8.32 -0.37 -4.88
N ILE A 103 -9.21 -1.31 -4.71
CA ILE A 103 -10.58 -1.05 -4.24
C ILE A 103 -10.85 -1.53 -2.81
N GLY A 104 -9.92 -2.27 -2.20
CA GLY A 104 -10.14 -2.84 -0.86
C GLY A 104 -11.39 -3.72 -0.81
N SER A 105 -12.21 -3.51 0.20
CA SER A 105 -13.50 -4.18 0.38
C SER A 105 -14.64 -3.16 0.18
N VAL A 106 -15.20 -3.14 -1.00
CA VAL A 106 -16.21 -2.13 -1.41
C VAL A 106 -17.64 -2.42 -0.96
N GLY A 107 -17.88 -3.61 -0.38
CA GLY A 107 -19.22 -4.03 0.01
C GLY A 107 -20.16 -4.21 -1.18
N GLN A 108 -21.48 -4.19 -0.91
CA GLN A 108 -22.49 -4.47 -1.93
C GLN A 108 -22.71 -3.32 -2.92
N THR A 109 -22.57 -2.08 -2.47
CA THR A 109 -22.91 -0.88 -3.27
C THR A 109 -21.70 -0.12 -3.77
N GLY A 110 -20.52 -0.31 -3.18
CA GLY A 110 -19.30 0.39 -3.58
C GLY A 110 -18.80 0.06 -4.99
N LEU A 111 -19.26 -1.06 -5.59
CA LEU A 111 -18.94 -1.39 -6.98
C LEU A 111 -19.46 -0.36 -7.99
N TYR A 112 -20.51 0.39 -7.68
CA TYR A 112 -20.94 1.51 -8.53
C TYR A 112 -19.86 2.58 -8.65
N ALA A 113 -19.20 2.93 -7.54
CA ALA A 113 -18.10 3.88 -7.55
C ALA A 113 -16.88 3.37 -8.34
N VAL A 114 -16.63 2.06 -8.30
CA VAL A 114 -15.57 1.45 -9.13
C VAL A 114 -15.91 1.61 -10.61
N GLY A 115 -17.18 1.37 -10.99
CA GLY A 115 -17.66 1.57 -12.35
C GLY A 115 -17.51 3.03 -12.79
N ASP A 116 -17.88 3.99 -11.95
CA ASP A 116 -17.75 5.42 -12.23
C ASP A 116 -16.29 5.85 -12.45
N ILE A 117 -15.37 5.32 -11.66
CA ILE A 117 -13.94 5.57 -11.82
C ILE A 117 -13.44 4.98 -13.14
N LEU A 118 -13.72 3.70 -13.39
CA LEU A 118 -13.27 3.02 -14.63
C LEU A 118 -13.86 3.65 -15.89
N ALA A 119 -15.08 4.19 -15.81
CA ALA A 119 -15.71 4.93 -16.90
C ALA A 119 -15.20 6.38 -17.05
N GLY A 120 -14.35 6.86 -16.14
CA GLY A 120 -13.88 8.25 -16.15
C GLY A 120 -14.89 9.28 -15.69
N THR A 121 -16.06 8.86 -15.16
CA THR A 121 -17.10 9.77 -14.67
C THR A 121 -16.69 10.46 -13.38
N VAL A 122 -15.92 9.78 -12.56
CA VAL A 122 -15.37 10.28 -11.29
C VAL A 122 -13.85 10.11 -11.28
N SER A 123 -13.14 11.19 -11.01
CA SER A 123 -11.70 11.14 -10.83
C SER A 123 -11.32 10.52 -9.48
N PRO A 124 -10.47 9.49 -9.46
CA PRO A 124 -10.01 8.90 -8.21
C PRO A 124 -9.23 9.93 -7.39
N SER A 125 -9.37 9.86 -6.08
CA SER A 125 -8.71 10.78 -5.14
C SER A 125 -8.24 10.09 -3.86
N GLY A 126 -8.16 8.76 -3.88
CA GLY A 126 -7.61 7.96 -2.81
C GLY A 126 -6.08 8.07 -2.76
N SER A 127 -5.54 7.94 -1.55
CA SER A 127 -4.10 7.78 -1.32
C SER A 127 -3.89 6.51 -0.53
N LEU A 128 -2.81 5.79 -0.82
CA LEU A 128 -2.48 4.56 -0.11
C LEU A 128 -2.27 4.83 1.38
N PRO A 129 -2.97 4.12 2.26
CA PRO A 129 -2.80 4.24 3.71
C PRO A 129 -1.68 3.37 4.24
N ASP A 130 -0.94 2.73 3.36
CA ASP A 130 0.17 1.85 3.67
C ASP A 130 1.25 1.92 2.58
N THR A 131 2.46 1.49 2.92
CA THR A 131 3.52 1.26 1.93
C THR A 131 3.23 -0.03 1.17
N TRP A 132 3.28 0.02 -0.15
CA TRP A 132 3.19 -1.17 -1.00
C TRP A 132 4.59 -1.62 -1.40
N TRP A 133 4.95 -2.79 -0.94
CA TRP A 133 6.25 -3.38 -1.13
C TRP A 133 6.38 -4.07 -2.48
N THR A 134 7.58 -4.09 -3.03
CA THR A 134 7.87 -4.95 -4.19
C THR A 134 7.65 -6.42 -3.83
N ASN A 135 8.03 -6.79 -2.61
CA ASN A 135 7.77 -8.07 -1.98
C ASN A 135 7.45 -7.84 -0.49
N ASN A 136 6.28 -8.24 -0.04
CA ASN A 136 5.83 -8.05 1.34
C ASN A 136 6.75 -8.70 2.39
N LEU A 137 7.54 -9.70 2.02
CA LEU A 137 8.52 -10.31 2.93
C LEU A 137 9.71 -9.39 3.25
N LEU A 138 9.83 -8.26 2.57
CA LEU A 138 10.81 -7.21 2.89
C LEU A 138 10.30 -6.28 4.01
N ASP A 139 9.01 -6.34 4.33
CA ASP A 139 8.45 -5.62 5.47
C ASP A 139 8.88 -6.28 6.78
N PRO A 140 9.51 -5.55 7.71
CA PRO A 140 9.89 -6.09 9.02
C PRO A 140 8.72 -6.71 9.80
N ALA A 141 7.51 -6.18 9.66
CA ALA A 141 6.32 -6.74 10.27
C ALA A 141 5.97 -8.11 9.68
N MET A 142 6.07 -8.26 8.37
CA MET A 142 5.82 -9.54 7.68
C MET A 142 6.92 -10.57 7.93
N ALA A 143 8.17 -10.15 8.09
CA ALA A 143 9.28 -11.06 8.36
C ALA A 143 9.10 -11.86 9.66
N ASN A 144 8.39 -11.29 10.62
CA ASN A 144 8.06 -11.93 11.90
C ASN A 144 6.58 -12.30 12.03
N PHE A 145 5.82 -12.14 10.97
CA PHE A 145 4.41 -12.51 10.97
C PHE A 145 4.25 -14.01 11.18
N GLY A 146 3.48 -14.39 12.20
CA GLY A 146 3.24 -15.78 12.53
C GLY A 146 2.85 -15.98 13.98
N VAL A 147 2.56 -17.25 14.32
CA VAL A 147 2.21 -17.66 15.67
C VAL A 147 3.35 -18.49 16.23
N TYR A 148 3.95 -18.00 17.30
CA TYR A 148 5.02 -18.70 18.04
C TYR A 148 4.43 -19.32 19.29
N THR A 149 4.75 -20.59 19.54
CA THR A 149 4.25 -21.32 20.72
C THR A 149 5.29 -21.30 21.83
N TYR A 150 4.86 -21.01 23.04
CA TYR A 150 5.73 -21.12 24.21
C TYR A 150 6.22 -22.56 24.41
N THR A 151 7.51 -22.73 24.64
CA THR A 151 8.11 -24.05 24.90
C THR A 151 7.66 -24.66 26.24
N ASN A 152 7.22 -23.82 27.17
CA ASN A 152 6.76 -24.17 28.51
C ASN A 152 5.25 -23.87 28.69
N VAL A 153 4.47 -24.06 27.66
CA VAL A 153 3.03 -23.78 27.65
C VAL A 153 2.28 -24.45 28.79
N GLY A 154 2.73 -25.59 29.25
CA GLY A 154 2.14 -26.31 30.39
C GLY A 154 2.24 -25.58 31.73
N ASP A 155 3.23 -24.68 31.87
CA ASP A 155 3.44 -23.91 33.10
C ASP A 155 2.48 -22.70 33.20
N TYR A 156 1.88 -22.30 32.09
CA TYR A 156 1.02 -21.11 31.97
C TYR A 156 -0.42 -21.44 31.60
N SER A 157 -0.82 -22.70 31.63
CA SER A 157 -2.21 -23.06 31.34
C SER A 157 -3.13 -22.70 32.48
N TYR A 158 -4.11 -21.85 32.22
CA TYR A 158 -5.20 -21.60 33.15
C TYR A 158 -6.17 -22.76 33.13
N ALA A 159 -6.52 -23.30 34.30
CA ALA A 159 -7.46 -24.42 34.44
C ALA A 159 -8.83 -24.17 33.80
N SER A 160 -9.25 -22.90 33.66
CA SER A 160 -10.52 -22.52 33.01
C SER A 160 -10.42 -22.31 31.50
N SER A 161 -9.24 -22.32 30.89
CA SER A 161 -9.06 -22.11 29.45
C SER A 161 -7.68 -22.59 29.01
N PRO A 162 -7.46 -23.90 28.95
CA PRO A 162 -6.14 -24.47 28.69
C PRO A 162 -5.54 -24.13 27.34
N SER A 163 -6.33 -23.60 26.42
CA SER A 163 -5.88 -23.27 25.03
C SER A 163 -5.69 -21.80 24.76
N LYS A 164 -5.96 -20.88 25.72
CA LYS A 164 -6.02 -19.45 25.39
C LYS A 164 -4.72 -18.68 25.44
N PHE A 165 -3.62 -19.22 25.93
CA PHE A 165 -2.36 -18.48 26.06
C PHE A 165 -1.15 -19.35 25.71
N THR A 166 -1.28 -20.12 24.64
CA THR A 166 -0.25 -21.04 24.21
C THR A 166 0.75 -20.42 23.25
N SER A 167 0.45 -19.24 22.75
CA SER A 167 1.21 -18.60 21.69
C SER A 167 1.46 -17.10 21.94
N TYR A 168 2.41 -16.56 21.23
CA TYR A 168 2.76 -15.14 21.23
C TYR A 168 3.10 -14.67 19.82
N VAL A 169 3.10 -13.36 19.62
CA VAL A 169 3.60 -12.69 18.41
C VAL A 169 4.82 -11.86 18.76
N VAL A 170 5.67 -11.58 17.78
CA VAL A 170 6.90 -10.80 17.95
C VAL A 170 6.79 -9.53 17.11
N TYR A 171 6.76 -8.37 17.75
CA TYR A 171 6.80 -7.05 17.12
C TYR A 171 8.24 -6.57 17.02
N GLN A 172 9.04 -7.21 16.18
CA GLN A 172 10.45 -6.87 16.05
C GLN A 172 10.68 -5.51 15.37
N GLU A 173 9.73 -5.06 14.58
CA GLU A 173 9.75 -3.77 13.89
C GLU A 173 9.76 -2.57 14.85
N GLY A 174 9.29 -2.74 16.08
CA GLY A 174 9.24 -1.66 17.08
C GLY A 174 8.45 -0.47 16.58
N ILE A 175 9.08 0.72 16.56
CA ILE A 175 8.46 1.94 16.04
C ILE A 175 8.49 2.05 14.51
N TYR A 176 9.25 1.17 13.84
CA TYR A 176 9.51 1.24 12.41
C TYR A 176 8.48 0.42 11.63
N VAL A 177 7.22 0.83 11.70
CA VAL A 177 6.09 0.20 11.00
C VAL A 177 5.83 0.93 9.67
N GLY A 178 5.70 0.16 8.58
CA GLY A 178 5.36 0.67 7.25
C GLY A 178 6.35 1.74 6.77
N TYR A 179 5.85 2.91 6.37
CA TYR A 179 6.67 4.00 5.84
C TYR A 179 7.73 4.52 6.83
N ARG A 180 7.50 4.40 8.13
CA ARG A 180 8.52 4.80 9.11
C ARG A 180 9.80 3.99 8.96
N TYR A 181 9.70 2.73 8.58
CA TYR A 181 10.85 1.91 8.24
C TYR A 181 11.49 2.36 6.93
N THR A 182 10.72 2.39 5.86
CA THR A 182 11.25 2.64 4.51
C THR A 182 11.87 4.02 4.38
N GLU A 183 11.23 5.06 4.91
CA GLU A 183 11.73 6.44 4.85
C GLU A 183 12.95 6.65 5.76
N THR A 184 13.00 5.98 6.92
CA THR A 184 14.20 6.04 7.78
C THR A 184 15.36 5.33 7.12
N ARG A 185 15.14 4.16 6.50
CA ARG A 185 16.19 3.46 5.76
C ARG A 185 16.67 4.25 4.55
N TYR A 186 15.76 4.95 3.87
CA TYR A 186 16.13 5.85 2.77
C TYR A 186 17.03 6.99 3.26
N GLU A 187 16.65 7.65 4.35
CA GLU A 187 17.49 8.72 4.94
C GLU A 187 18.86 8.18 5.36
N ASP A 188 18.92 7.02 6.01
CA ASP A 188 20.16 6.34 6.37
C ASP A 188 21.05 6.08 5.14
N ALA A 189 20.46 5.63 4.03
CA ALA A 189 21.20 5.38 2.79
C ALA A 189 21.75 6.67 2.18
N VAL A 190 20.95 7.73 2.15
CA VAL A 190 21.35 9.06 1.62
C VAL A 190 22.46 9.66 2.47
N LEU A 191 22.36 9.53 3.79
CA LEU A 191 23.36 10.06 4.73
C LEU A 191 24.59 9.17 4.89
N GLY A 192 24.57 7.95 4.36
CA GLY A 192 25.64 6.97 4.53
C GLY A 192 25.81 6.52 5.98
N THR A 193 24.71 6.37 6.72
CA THR A 193 24.71 5.96 8.12
C THR A 193 25.25 4.53 8.25
N ALA A 194 26.04 4.27 9.28
CA ALA A 194 26.58 2.95 9.52
C ALA A 194 25.47 1.91 9.74
N GLY A 195 25.63 0.75 9.10
CA GLY A 195 24.67 -0.35 9.21
C GLY A 195 23.48 -0.29 8.24
N VAL A 196 23.41 0.72 7.37
CA VAL A 196 22.37 0.77 6.34
C VAL A 196 22.51 -0.37 5.33
N GLY A 197 23.72 -0.86 5.09
CA GLY A 197 24.01 -1.88 4.09
C GLY A 197 23.84 -1.33 2.68
N ASP A 198 23.35 -2.18 1.80
CA ASP A 198 23.09 -1.93 0.38
C ASP A 198 21.61 -1.66 0.12
N TYR A 199 20.92 -0.97 1.02
CA TYR A 199 19.51 -0.64 0.89
C TYR A 199 19.27 0.28 -0.30
N VAL A 200 18.42 -0.15 -1.22
CA VAL A 200 17.94 0.62 -2.36
C VAL A 200 16.42 0.77 -2.23
N TYR A 201 15.95 2.01 -2.14
CA TYR A 201 14.53 2.30 -1.89
C TYR A 201 13.62 1.69 -2.95
N ASP A 202 13.93 1.86 -4.23
CA ASP A 202 13.11 1.41 -5.35
C ASP A 202 13.08 -0.13 -5.50
N ASP A 203 14.07 -0.83 -4.94
CA ASP A 203 14.07 -2.30 -4.92
C ASP A 203 13.10 -2.85 -3.85
N VAL A 204 12.72 -2.02 -2.88
CA VAL A 204 11.92 -2.41 -1.73
C VAL A 204 10.51 -1.86 -1.81
N VAL A 205 10.35 -0.60 -2.22
CA VAL A 205 9.07 0.12 -2.24
C VAL A 205 8.55 0.22 -3.67
N ALA A 206 7.44 -0.45 -3.96
CA ALA A 206 6.76 -0.30 -5.24
C ALA A 206 5.93 0.99 -5.31
N TYR A 207 5.20 1.29 -4.22
CA TYR A 207 4.44 2.53 -4.07
C TYR A 207 4.54 3.02 -2.61
N PRO A 208 4.96 4.27 -2.38
CA PRO A 208 5.10 4.79 -1.04
C PRO A 208 3.75 5.02 -0.36
N PHE A 209 3.77 5.10 0.95
CA PHE A 209 2.64 5.58 1.75
C PHE A 209 2.17 6.95 1.23
N GLY A 210 0.87 7.12 1.10
CA GLY A 210 0.28 8.36 0.58
C GLY A 210 0.27 8.48 -0.93
N TYR A 211 0.82 7.53 -1.68
CA TYR A 211 0.76 7.51 -3.13
C TYR A 211 -0.69 7.40 -3.63
N GLY A 212 -0.98 8.08 -4.71
CA GLY A 212 -2.26 8.02 -5.39
C GLY A 212 -2.27 8.88 -6.63
N LEU A 213 -2.91 8.39 -7.68
CA LEU A 213 -3.10 9.09 -8.94
C LEU A 213 -4.53 9.62 -9.06
N SER A 214 -4.70 10.60 -9.92
CA SER A 214 -5.97 11.20 -10.29
C SER A 214 -6.03 11.34 -11.81
N TYR A 215 -7.20 11.59 -12.37
CA TYR A 215 -7.35 11.94 -13.80
C TYR A 215 -7.03 13.41 -14.07
N THR A 216 -6.62 14.16 -13.03
CA THR A 216 -6.15 15.52 -13.11
C THR A 216 -4.87 15.70 -12.34
N THR A 217 -4.21 16.84 -12.51
CA THR A 217 -2.97 17.21 -11.81
C THR A 217 -3.22 18.32 -10.82
N PHE A 218 -2.39 18.37 -9.77
CA PHE A 218 -2.47 19.39 -8.74
C PHE A 218 -1.10 19.98 -8.46
N GLU A 219 -1.09 21.26 -8.19
CA GLU A 219 0.08 21.97 -7.65
C GLU A 219 -0.20 22.38 -6.21
N MET A 220 0.82 22.26 -5.36
CA MET A 220 0.78 22.74 -3.98
C MET A 220 1.74 23.92 -3.85
N SER A 221 1.25 25.02 -3.29
CA SER A 221 2.01 26.27 -3.13
C SER A 221 1.69 26.94 -1.80
N ASP A 222 2.40 28.01 -1.50
CA ASP A 222 2.16 28.92 -0.37
C ASP A 222 2.04 28.22 0.98
N MET A 223 2.84 27.18 1.22
CA MET A 223 2.86 26.52 2.51
C MET A 223 3.29 27.50 3.61
N ARG A 224 2.52 27.57 4.68
CA ARG A 224 2.82 28.35 5.88
C ARG A 224 2.63 27.49 7.11
N VAL A 225 3.49 27.74 8.10
CA VAL A 225 3.42 27.07 9.40
C VAL A 225 3.33 28.15 10.49
N GLU A 226 2.27 28.13 11.24
CA GLU A 226 2.07 29.01 12.41
C GLU A 226 2.22 28.17 13.67
N LYS A 227 2.99 28.69 14.61
CA LYS A 227 3.19 28.09 15.92
C LYS A 227 2.44 28.93 16.98
N THR A 228 1.64 28.27 17.79
CA THR A 228 0.97 28.87 18.96
C THR A 228 1.30 28.07 20.22
N GLY A 229 1.12 28.68 21.38
CA GLY A 229 1.43 28.06 22.67
C GLY A 229 2.92 27.92 22.96
N GLU A 230 3.22 27.36 24.12
CA GLU A 230 4.59 27.10 24.59
C GLU A 230 4.68 25.74 25.30
N GLY A 231 5.88 25.13 25.28
CA GLY A 231 6.12 23.85 25.94
C GLY A 231 5.26 22.74 25.39
N MET A 232 4.56 22.02 26.26
CA MET A 232 3.69 20.91 25.88
C MET A 232 2.34 21.34 25.29
N GLU A 233 2.00 22.61 25.36
CA GLU A 233 0.80 23.21 24.77
C GLU A 233 1.10 23.84 23.40
N THR A 234 2.26 23.55 22.82
CA THR A 234 2.61 24.01 21.49
C THR A 234 1.76 23.34 20.45
N GLU A 235 1.10 24.15 19.64
CA GLU A 235 0.32 23.70 18.47
C GLU A 235 0.93 24.31 17.20
N TYR A 236 0.82 23.58 16.11
CA TYR A 236 1.22 24.03 14.79
C TYR A 236 0.03 23.97 13.85
N THR A 237 -0.26 25.05 13.19
CA THR A 237 -1.24 25.12 12.11
C THR A 237 -0.49 25.23 10.79
N VAL A 238 -0.76 24.29 9.89
CA VAL A 238 -0.16 24.27 8.55
C VAL A 238 -1.22 24.59 7.53
N THR A 239 -0.96 25.58 6.68
CA THR A 239 -1.80 25.92 5.55
C THR A 239 -1.04 25.69 4.24
N VAL A 240 -1.74 25.19 3.23
CA VAL A 240 -1.18 25.01 1.89
C VAL A 240 -2.28 25.28 0.85
N THR A 241 -1.95 25.99 -0.20
CA THR A 241 -2.84 26.20 -1.34
C THR A 241 -2.69 25.05 -2.32
N VAL A 242 -3.80 24.43 -2.67
CA VAL A 242 -3.87 23.37 -3.68
C VAL A 242 -4.62 23.88 -4.89
N THR A 243 -4.01 23.83 -6.06
CA THR A 243 -4.60 24.25 -7.33
C THR A 243 -4.76 23.05 -8.25
N ASN A 244 -5.93 22.85 -8.82
CA ASN A 244 -6.13 21.88 -9.89
C ASN A 244 -5.54 22.46 -11.19
N THR A 245 -4.47 21.85 -11.66
CA THR A 245 -3.73 22.31 -12.87
C THR A 245 -4.04 21.50 -14.12
N GLY A 246 -4.90 20.48 -14.00
CA GLY A 246 -5.33 19.66 -15.15
C GLY A 246 -6.70 20.05 -15.67
N ASP A 247 -7.25 19.21 -16.54
CA ASP A 247 -8.46 19.49 -17.31
C ASP A 247 -9.73 18.79 -16.77
N THR A 248 -9.61 18.05 -15.67
CA THR A 248 -10.71 17.29 -15.07
C THR A 248 -10.90 17.72 -13.62
N ALA A 249 -12.15 17.78 -13.15
CA ALA A 249 -12.44 18.04 -11.75
C ALA A 249 -11.92 16.91 -10.86
N GLY A 250 -11.34 17.25 -9.71
CA GLY A 250 -10.73 16.27 -8.82
C GLY A 250 -10.55 16.78 -7.40
N LYS A 251 -10.11 15.88 -6.51
CA LYS A 251 -9.77 16.18 -5.12
C LYS A 251 -8.34 15.75 -4.83
N LYS A 252 -7.66 16.49 -3.95
CA LYS A 252 -6.30 16.14 -3.51
C LYS A 252 -6.24 15.97 -2.00
N ALA A 253 -5.66 14.86 -1.57
CA ALA A 253 -5.23 14.69 -0.18
C ALA A 253 -3.92 15.43 0.05
N VAL A 254 -3.86 16.18 1.14
CA VAL A 254 -2.68 16.88 1.64
C VAL A 254 -2.22 16.17 2.90
N GLN A 255 -0.97 15.78 2.95
CA GLN A 255 -0.38 15.09 4.10
C GLN A 255 0.76 15.94 4.64
N ILE A 256 0.78 16.16 5.94
CA ILE A 256 1.81 16.93 6.63
C ILE A 256 2.70 15.96 7.40
N TYR A 257 3.97 16.00 7.09
CA TYR A 257 4.98 15.19 7.76
C TYR A 257 5.91 16.06 8.59
N ALA A 258 6.22 15.60 9.79
CA ALA A 258 7.27 16.18 10.62
C ALA A 258 8.54 15.35 10.52
N GLN A 259 9.62 16.00 10.14
CA GLN A 259 10.95 15.43 10.20
C GLN A 259 11.60 15.82 11.53
N LYS A 260 11.99 14.83 12.31
CA LYS A 260 12.63 15.03 13.61
C LYS A 260 14.15 14.85 13.47
N PRO A 261 14.97 15.87 13.76
CA PRO A 261 16.41 15.70 13.66
C PRO A 261 16.92 14.64 14.65
N TYR A 262 17.85 13.81 14.20
CA TYR A 262 18.54 12.86 15.06
C TYR A 262 19.74 13.54 15.72
N THR A 263 19.58 13.90 17.00
CA THR A 263 20.51 14.74 17.74
C THR A 263 21.65 13.93 18.38
N ASP A 264 22.66 14.64 18.91
CA ASP A 264 23.73 14.00 19.67
C ASP A 264 23.21 13.34 20.95
N TYR A 265 22.16 13.90 21.55
CA TYR A 265 21.46 13.28 22.70
C TYR A 265 20.84 11.95 22.32
N ASP A 266 20.15 11.89 21.17
CA ASP A 266 19.53 10.65 20.67
C ASP A 266 20.61 9.58 20.42
N ARG A 267 21.71 9.98 19.82
CA ARG A 267 22.84 9.11 19.51
C ARG A 267 23.51 8.55 20.76
N GLN A 268 23.75 9.42 21.76
CA GLN A 268 24.39 9.02 23.02
C GLN A 268 23.48 8.11 23.89
N ASN A 269 22.18 8.29 23.81
CA ASN A 269 21.21 7.55 24.60
C ASN A 269 20.53 6.42 23.79
N GLN A 270 20.95 6.17 22.55
CA GLN A 270 20.41 5.13 21.66
C GLN A 270 18.88 5.22 21.53
N ILE A 271 18.37 6.44 21.35
CA ILE A 271 16.93 6.68 21.18
C ILE A 271 16.56 6.36 19.75
N GLU A 272 15.59 5.47 19.59
CA GLU A 272 15.01 5.17 18.29
C GLU A 272 14.05 6.29 17.85
N LYS A 273 14.16 6.67 16.58
CA LYS A 273 13.40 7.76 16.00
C LYS A 273 13.19 7.49 14.52
N ALA A 274 11.95 7.50 14.08
CA ALA A 274 11.67 7.52 12.65
C ALA A 274 12.09 8.87 12.05
N SER A 275 12.60 8.86 10.83
CA SER A 275 13.05 10.07 10.13
C SER A 275 11.89 11.04 9.88
N VAL A 276 10.74 10.50 9.50
CA VAL A 276 9.50 11.27 9.26
C VAL A 276 8.30 10.62 9.90
N GLU A 277 7.35 11.44 10.34
CA GLU A 277 6.07 11.00 10.86
C GLU A 277 4.94 11.84 10.29
N LEU A 278 3.85 11.19 9.84
CA LEU A 278 2.62 11.87 9.47
C LEU A 278 2.00 12.48 10.74
N VAL A 279 1.88 13.80 10.75
CA VAL A 279 1.35 14.55 11.90
C VAL A 279 -0.02 15.14 11.64
N GLY A 280 -0.46 15.19 10.39
CA GLY A 280 -1.78 15.67 10.04
C GLY A 280 -2.07 15.47 8.56
N TYR A 281 -3.35 15.53 8.21
CA TYR A 281 -3.79 15.46 6.83
C TYR A 281 -5.11 16.21 6.64
N GLY A 282 -5.33 16.65 5.41
CA GLY A 282 -6.58 17.25 4.97
C GLY A 282 -6.89 16.84 3.54
N LYS A 283 -8.09 17.15 3.06
CA LYS A 283 -8.49 16.86 1.69
C LYS A 283 -9.29 18.04 1.14
N THR A 284 -9.02 18.42 -0.10
CA THR A 284 -9.77 19.47 -0.77
C THR A 284 -11.23 19.06 -1.02
N ALA A 285 -12.09 20.03 -1.17
CA ALA A 285 -13.34 19.85 -1.89
C ALA A 285 -13.06 19.43 -3.34
N LEU A 286 -14.11 19.21 -4.14
CA LEU A 286 -13.97 18.99 -5.58
C LEU A 286 -13.52 20.30 -6.22
N LEU A 287 -12.32 20.30 -6.82
CA LEU A 287 -11.76 21.44 -7.52
C LEU A 287 -11.98 21.28 -9.02
N GLU A 288 -12.66 22.23 -9.62
CA GLU A 288 -12.75 22.36 -11.06
C GLU A 288 -11.38 22.73 -11.66
N PRO A 289 -11.14 22.52 -12.97
CA PRO A 289 -9.93 22.95 -13.64
C PRO A 289 -9.60 24.43 -13.37
N GLY A 290 -8.39 24.70 -12.90
CA GLY A 290 -7.89 26.03 -12.53
C GLY A 290 -8.38 26.54 -11.16
N ALA A 291 -9.26 25.83 -10.46
CA ALA A 291 -9.70 26.21 -9.13
C ALA A 291 -8.64 25.89 -8.06
N SER A 292 -8.64 26.70 -7.01
CA SER A 292 -7.72 26.55 -5.88
C SER A 292 -8.48 26.56 -4.56
N GLU A 293 -7.92 25.87 -3.56
CA GLU A 293 -8.39 25.86 -2.17
C GLU A 293 -7.20 25.89 -1.22
N THR A 294 -7.34 26.61 -0.11
CA THR A 294 -6.36 26.55 0.97
C THR A 294 -6.80 25.50 1.99
N VAL A 295 -6.03 24.45 2.10
CA VAL A 295 -6.21 23.39 3.09
C VAL A 295 -5.48 23.78 4.36
N THR A 296 -6.15 23.65 5.50
CA THR A 296 -5.60 23.89 6.84
C THR A 296 -5.58 22.60 7.63
N VAL A 297 -4.45 22.30 8.22
CA VAL A 297 -4.21 21.11 9.04
C VAL A 297 -3.60 21.52 10.36
#